data_e18239e7900e1af660a9e7f2fe4066c9
#
_entry.id   e18239e7900e1af660a9e7f2fe4066c9
#
_cell.length_a   1.000
_cell.length_b   1.000
_cell.length_c   1.000
_cell.angle_alpha   90.00
_cell.angle_beta   90.00
_cell.angle_gamma   90.00
#
_symmetry.space_group_name_H-M   'P 1'
#
loop_
_entity.id
_entity.type
_entity.pdbx_description
1 polymer ?
#
loop_
_entity_poly.entity_id
_entity_poly.type
_entity_poly.pdbx_seq_one_letter_code
_entity_poly.pdbx_strand_id
1 'polypeptide(L)'
;MTRRLVLLALLAVVVASPAGAEHEIFYRYTVLGYVKDAAGKPRPGQTVELIRDKTGFSYLGHTDEAGLFVIVVRLGDESAGESLTLRVGPTQQRLIARFEAANHTEERGTRVDVEGTKVLEHPAAFRATLATLLGAPRP
;
A
#
# COMPACT_ATOMS: atom_id res chain seq x y z
N MET A 1 43.01 11.07 -44.58
CA MET A 1 42.68 11.13 -44.10
C MET A 1 42.01 11.26 -43.21
N THR A 2 41.79 11.03 -42.87
CA THR A 2 41.17 11.13 -42.22
C THR A 2 40.48 10.77 -41.38
N ARG A 3 40.33 10.60 -41.17
CA ARG A 3 39.67 10.35 -40.52
C ARG A 3 39.37 10.28 -39.33
N ARG A 4 39.33 10.27 -39.08
CA ARG A 4 39.03 10.27 -38.16
C ARG A 4 38.28 10.51 -37.30
N LEU A 5 37.88 10.39 -37.08
CA LEU A 5 37.15 10.64 -36.38
C LEU A 5 36.34 10.43 -35.67
N VAL A 6 36.11 10.26 -35.66
CA VAL A 6 35.32 10.05 -35.22
C VAL A 6 34.96 9.71 -34.26
N LEU A 7 34.87 9.53 -33.93
CA LEU A 7 34.42 9.09 -33.13
C LEU A 7 33.93 9.26 -32.07
N LEU A 8 33.82 9.32 -31.91
CA LEU A 8 33.41 9.48 -31.10
C LEU A 8 32.56 9.52 -30.41
N ALA A 9 32.14 9.47 -30.33
CA ALA A 9 31.29 9.55 -29.94
C ALA A 9 30.65 8.98 -29.15
N LEU A 10 30.58 8.71 -29.04
CA LEU A 10 29.98 8.07 -28.47
C LEU A 10 29.71 8.09 -27.31
N LEU A 11 29.69 8.18 -26.95
CA LEU A 11 29.46 8.12 -26.03
C LEU A 11 28.59 8.22 -25.31
N ALA A 12 28.10 8.06 -25.16
CA ALA A 12 27.37 8.03 -24.77
C ALA A 12 26.91 7.98 -23.73
N VAL A 13 26.51 7.80 -23.32
CA VAL A 13 26.10 7.88 -22.49
C VAL A 13 25.36 7.42 -21.76
N VAL A 14 25.28 7.07 -21.18
CA VAL A 14 24.71 6.48 -20.54
C VAL A 14 24.12 6.90 -19.50
N VAL A 15 23.28 6.78 -19.28
CA VAL A 15 22.66 7.25 -18.37
C VAL A 15 22.24 6.43 -17.44
N ALA A 16 22.50 6.40 -16.44
CA ALA A 16 22.11 5.57 -15.47
C ALA A 16 20.87 5.92 -14.93
N SER A 17 19.92 5.10 -14.97
CA SER A 17 18.72 5.38 -14.30
C SER A 17 18.84 5.16 -12.87
N PRO A 18 18.20 5.92 -12.03
CA PRO A 18 18.24 5.77 -10.61
C PRO A 18 17.61 4.47 -10.21
N ALA A 19 18.37 3.62 -9.61
CA ALA A 19 17.87 2.34 -9.24
C ALA A 19 16.85 2.40 -8.12
N GLY A 20 16.84 3.47 -7.35
CA GLY A 20 15.91 3.56 -6.24
C GLY A 20 14.50 3.89 -6.62
N ALA A 21 14.24 4.16 -7.90
CA ALA A 21 12.92 4.62 -8.29
C ALA A 21 11.82 3.61 -7.99
N GLU A 22 12.13 2.32 -7.99
CA GLU A 22 11.10 1.32 -7.74
C GLU A 22 10.64 1.30 -6.29
N HIS A 23 11.32 2.00 -5.41
CA HIS A 23 10.94 2.05 -4.00
C HIS A 23 10.21 3.33 -3.64
N GLU A 24 9.79 4.08 -4.62
CA GLU A 24 9.07 5.32 -4.35
C GLU A 24 7.75 5.04 -3.67
N ILE A 25 7.41 5.83 -2.66
CA ILE A 25 6.20 5.58 -1.89
C ILE A 25 4.92 5.79 -2.70
N PHE A 26 4.98 6.59 -3.76
CA PHE A 26 3.79 6.84 -4.56
C PHE A 26 3.42 5.66 -5.46
N TYR A 27 4.18 4.57 -5.40
CA TYR A 27 3.80 3.34 -6.10
C TYR A 27 3.12 2.34 -5.18
N ARG A 28 2.75 2.73 -3.99
CA ARG A 28 2.07 1.81 -3.09
C ARG A 28 0.91 2.48 -2.39
N TYR A 29 -0.08 1.65 -2.09
CA TYR A 29 -1.25 2.06 -1.33
C TYR A 29 -1.40 1.02 -0.22
N THR A 30 -1.40 1.48 1.01
CA THR A 30 -1.39 0.57 2.16
C THR A 30 -2.75 0.53 2.81
N VAL A 31 -3.25 -0.68 3.05
CA VAL A 31 -4.47 -0.88 3.83
C VAL A 31 -4.06 -1.61 5.09
N LEU A 32 -4.33 -0.99 6.23
CA LEU A 32 -3.99 -1.59 7.51
C LEU A 32 -5.16 -1.44 8.46
N GLY A 33 -5.17 -2.24 9.50
CA GLY A 33 -6.22 -2.16 10.50
C GLY A 33 -6.20 -3.35 11.43
N TYR A 34 -7.23 -3.44 12.23
CA TYR A 34 -7.33 -4.47 13.25
C TYR A 34 -8.57 -5.31 13.01
N VAL A 35 -8.43 -6.61 13.18
CA VAL A 35 -9.55 -7.54 13.11
C VAL A 35 -9.84 -8.02 14.52
N LYS A 36 -11.07 -7.79 14.97
CA LYS A 36 -11.52 -8.18 16.30
C LYS A 36 -12.84 -8.90 16.19
N ASP A 37 -13.17 -9.68 17.20
CA ASP A 37 -14.50 -10.29 17.24
C ASP A 37 -15.52 -9.26 17.76
N ALA A 38 -16.78 -9.67 17.83
CA ALA A 38 -17.85 -8.75 18.25
C ALA A 38 -17.68 -8.26 19.68
N ALA A 39 -16.91 -8.97 20.48
CA ALA A 39 -16.65 -8.56 21.86
C ALA A 39 -15.41 -7.68 21.97
N GLY A 40 -14.76 -7.38 20.85
CA GLY A 40 -13.59 -6.51 20.86
C GLY A 40 -12.27 -7.23 21.07
N LYS A 41 -12.26 -8.55 21.06
CA LYS A 41 -11.00 -9.29 21.24
C LYS A 41 -10.28 -9.43 19.92
N PRO A 42 -8.96 -9.24 19.90
CA PRO A 42 -8.18 -9.43 18.68
C PRO A 42 -8.34 -10.84 18.12
N ARG A 43 -8.31 -10.93 16.80
CA ARG A 43 -8.35 -12.22 16.12
C ARG A 43 -7.01 -12.47 15.43
N PRO A 44 -6.09 -13.14 16.10
CA PRO A 44 -4.78 -13.42 15.50
C PRO A 44 -4.88 -14.51 14.44
N GLY A 45 -3.96 -14.50 13.49
CA GLY A 45 -3.88 -15.53 12.46
C GLY A 45 -5.02 -15.49 11.45
N GLN A 46 -5.80 -14.42 11.43
CA GLN A 46 -6.92 -14.28 10.50
C GLN A 46 -6.39 -13.86 9.13
N THR A 47 -6.81 -14.57 8.10
CA THR A 47 -6.46 -14.19 6.73
C THR A 47 -7.29 -12.99 6.31
N VAL A 48 -6.63 -12.02 5.70
CA VAL A 48 -7.26 -10.83 5.15
C VAL A 48 -6.88 -10.77 3.69
N GLU A 49 -7.86 -10.59 2.82
CA GLU A 49 -7.62 -10.50 1.39
C GLU A 49 -8.04 -9.14 0.89
N LEU A 50 -7.19 -8.53 0.05
CA LEU A 50 -7.51 -7.28 -0.60
C LEU A 50 -7.43 -7.51 -2.10
N ILE A 51 -8.55 -7.29 -2.79
CA ILE A 51 -8.64 -7.56 -4.21
C ILE A 51 -8.66 -6.24 -4.96
N ARG A 52 -7.81 -6.11 -5.96
CA ARG A 52 -7.86 -4.98 -6.86
C ARG A 52 -8.93 -5.29 -7.89
N ASP A 53 -10.07 -4.64 -7.80
CA ASP A 53 -11.23 -5.00 -8.59
C ASP A 53 -10.98 -4.92 -10.08
N LYS A 54 -10.21 -3.92 -10.50
CA LYS A 54 -9.92 -3.71 -11.92
C LYS A 54 -9.22 -4.89 -12.56
N THR A 55 -8.34 -5.56 -11.84
CA THR A 55 -7.55 -6.65 -12.39
C THR A 55 -7.92 -8.01 -11.80
N GLY A 56 -8.63 -8.04 -10.68
CA GLY A 56 -8.89 -9.26 -9.94
C GLY A 56 -7.70 -9.76 -9.14
N PHE A 57 -6.61 -9.01 -9.11
CA PHE A 57 -5.42 -9.43 -8.40
C PHE A 57 -5.63 -9.34 -6.89
N SER A 58 -5.25 -10.39 -6.18
CA SER A 58 -5.42 -10.47 -4.74
C SER A 58 -4.11 -10.30 -3.99
N TYR A 59 -4.18 -9.57 -2.90
CA TYR A 59 -3.08 -9.41 -1.96
C TYR A 59 -3.54 -9.99 -0.63
N LEU A 60 -2.71 -10.83 -0.03
CA LEU A 60 -3.08 -11.50 1.21
C LEU A 60 -2.26 -10.96 2.37
N GLY A 61 -2.90 -10.88 3.52
CA GLY A 61 -2.25 -10.58 4.76
C GLY A 61 -2.80 -11.48 5.85
N HIS A 62 -2.12 -11.50 6.99
CA HIS A 62 -2.56 -12.26 8.15
C HIS A 62 -2.42 -11.37 9.37
N THR A 63 -3.37 -11.48 10.28
CA THR A 63 -3.32 -10.68 11.48
C THR A 63 -2.29 -11.24 12.46
N ASP A 64 -1.66 -10.33 13.19
CA ASP A 64 -0.73 -10.71 14.25
C ASP A 64 -1.47 -10.91 15.56
N GLU A 65 -0.72 -10.99 16.66
CA GLU A 65 -1.30 -11.24 17.99
C GLU A 65 -2.27 -10.15 18.42
N ALA A 66 -2.07 -8.95 17.95
CA ALA A 66 -2.97 -7.84 18.27
C ALA A 66 -4.14 -7.74 17.30
N GLY A 67 -4.21 -8.64 16.33
CA GLY A 67 -5.22 -8.58 15.30
C GLY A 67 -4.88 -7.62 14.16
N LEU A 68 -3.66 -7.12 14.12
CA LEU A 68 -3.25 -6.14 13.13
C LEU A 68 -2.90 -6.82 11.81
N PHE A 69 -3.38 -6.26 10.71
CA PHE A 69 -2.92 -6.64 9.38
C PHE A 69 -2.40 -5.41 8.64
N VAL A 70 -1.48 -5.63 7.72
CA VAL A 70 -0.96 -4.59 6.85
C VAL A 70 -0.81 -5.19 5.45
N ILE A 71 -1.46 -4.60 4.47
CA ILE A 71 -1.38 -5.06 3.09
C ILE A 71 -0.96 -3.89 2.22
N VAL A 72 0.07 -4.09 1.42
CA VAL A 72 0.57 -3.07 0.51
C VAL A 72 0.22 -3.46 -0.91
N VAL A 73 -0.50 -2.58 -1.59
CA VAL A 73 -0.95 -2.79 -2.97
C VAL A 73 -0.12 -1.87 -3.86
N ARG A 74 0.27 -2.39 -5.01
CA ARG A 74 1.01 -1.56 -5.96
C ARG A 74 0.03 -0.80 -6.84
N LEU A 75 -0.09 0.48 -6.55
CA LEU A 75 -0.96 1.38 -7.31
C LEU A 75 -0.17 2.62 -7.67
N GLY A 76 -0.16 2.96 -8.93
CA GLY A 76 0.47 4.19 -9.39
C GLY A 76 -0.49 5.37 -9.36
N ASP A 77 -0.02 6.50 -9.82
CA ASP A 77 -0.82 7.73 -9.79
C ASP A 77 -2.13 7.60 -10.56
N GLU A 78 -2.09 6.85 -11.64
CA GLU A 78 -3.28 6.67 -12.49
C GLU A 78 -4.35 5.85 -11.80
N SER A 79 -4.05 5.23 -10.68
CA SER A 79 -4.98 4.36 -9.97
C SER A 79 -5.79 5.08 -8.89
N ALA A 80 -5.60 6.39 -8.76
CA ALA A 80 -6.40 7.15 -7.79
C ALA A 80 -7.89 6.98 -8.13
N GLY A 81 -8.66 6.58 -7.13
CA GLY A 81 -10.09 6.36 -7.30
C GLY A 81 -10.48 4.95 -7.66
N GLU A 82 -9.51 4.04 -7.81
CA GLU A 82 -9.85 2.65 -8.09
C GLU A 82 -10.57 2.00 -6.92
N SER A 83 -11.36 0.99 -7.25
CA SER A 83 -12.10 0.21 -6.27
C SER A 83 -11.28 -0.99 -5.84
N LEU A 84 -11.28 -1.24 -4.54
CA LEU A 84 -10.65 -2.40 -3.94
C LEU A 84 -11.71 -3.12 -3.10
N THR A 85 -11.59 -4.43 -2.95
CA THR A 85 -12.50 -5.19 -2.09
C THR A 85 -11.70 -5.83 -0.97
N LEU A 86 -12.05 -5.49 0.26
CA LEU A 86 -11.48 -6.12 1.44
C LEU A 86 -12.35 -7.29 1.84
N ARG A 87 -11.72 -8.43 2.09
CA ARG A 87 -12.45 -9.63 2.50
C ARG A 87 -11.81 -10.26 3.72
N VAL A 88 -12.61 -10.47 4.75
CA VAL A 88 -12.17 -11.13 5.98
C VAL A 88 -13.25 -12.16 6.31
N GLY A 89 -12.95 -13.45 6.09
CA GLY A 89 -13.94 -14.50 6.25
C GLY A 89 -15.15 -14.20 5.35
N PRO A 90 -16.37 -14.23 5.89
CA PRO A 90 -17.56 -13.93 5.09
C PRO A 90 -17.83 -12.43 4.93
N THR A 91 -17.05 -11.58 5.58
CA THR A 91 -17.27 -10.13 5.55
C THR A 91 -16.51 -9.51 4.39
N GLN A 92 -17.19 -8.68 3.62
CA GLN A 92 -16.59 -7.95 2.51
C GLN A 92 -16.97 -6.50 2.56
N GLN A 93 -16.06 -5.65 2.09
CA GLN A 93 -16.30 -4.23 2.03
C GLN A 93 -15.53 -3.65 0.86
N ARG A 94 -16.21 -2.83 0.05
CA ARG A 94 -15.55 -2.09 -1.02
C ARG A 94 -14.89 -0.85 -0.44
N LEU A 95 -13.67 -0.62 -0.88
CA LEU A 95 -12.91 0.57 -0.53
C LEU A 95 -12.55 1.31 -1.81
N ILE A 96 -12.38 2.61 -1.71
CA ILE A 96 -11.90 3.41 -2.83
C ILE A 96 -10.50 3.88 -2.50
N ALA A 97 -9.56 3.66 -3.41
CA ALA A 97 -8.19 4.11 -3.21
C ALA A 97 -8.14 5.62 -3.40
N ARG A 98 -8.23 6.36 -2.31
CA ARG A 98 -8.26 7.81 -2.35
C ARG A 98 -6.90 8.35 -2.01
N PHE A 99 -6.31 9.08 -2.93
CA PHE A 99 -5.05 9.77 -2.69
C PHE A 99 -4.88 10.85 -3.75
N GLU A 100 -4.04 11.82 -3.40
CA GLU A 100 -3.69 12.89 -4.34
C GLU A 100 -2.56 12.42 -5.22
N ALA A 101 -2.84 12.25 -6.50
CA ALA A 101 -1.84 11.74 -7.43
C ALA A 101 -0.61 12.64 -7.51
N ALA A 102 -0.78 13.94 -7.29
CA ALA A 102 0.34 14.87 -7.36
C ALA A 102 1.20 14.86 -6.10
N ASN A 103 0.75 14.24 -5.01
CA ASN A 103 1.49 14.21 -3.77
C ASN A 103 2.33 12.95 -3.69
N HIS A 104 3.64 13.10 -3.90
CA HIS A 104 4.56 11.97 -3.89
C HIS A 104 5.41 11.93 -2.62
N THR A 105 5.05 12.70 -1.62
CA THR A 105 5.85 12.77 -0.40
C THR A 105 5.20 12.08 0.79
N GLU A 106 3.88 11.95 0.79
CA GLU A 106 3.17 11.33 1.89
C GLU A 106 2.75 9.92 1.56
N GLU A 107 2.75 9.07 2.58
CA GLU A 107 2.26 7.71 2.41
C GLU A 107 0.78 7.71 2.05
N ARG A 108 0.42 6.77 1.19
CA ARG A 108 -0.96 6.62 0.72
C ARG A 108 -1.56 5.38 1.33
N GLY A 109 -2.78 5.49 1.79
CA GLY A 109 -3.45 4.33 2.34
C GLY A 109 -4.65 4.68 3.17
N THR A 110 -5.18 3.68 3.83
CA THR A 110 -6.32 3.86 4.71
C THR A 110 -6.25 2.87 5.86
N ARG A 111 -6.94 3.19 6.93
CA ARG A 111 -7.11 2.28 8.05
C ARG A 111 -8.53 1.72 8.03
N VAL A 112 -8.66 0.40 8.15
CA VAL A 112 -9.95 -0.28 8.16
C VAL A 112 -9.93 -1.28 9.30
N ASP A 113 -10.87 -1.13 10.22
CA ASP A 113 -11.02 -2.05 11.33
C ASP A 113 -12.23 -2.94 11.07
N VAL A 114 -12.11 -4.21 11.41
CA VAL A 114 -13.21 -5.17 11.28
C VAL A 114 -13.52 -5.66 12.69
N GLU A 115 -14.79 -5.49 13.10
CA GLU A 115 -15.24 -5.91 14.43
C GLU A 115 -16.46 -6.79 14.24
N GLY A 116 -16.26 -8.09 14.38
CA GLY A 116 -17.31 -9.04 14.04
C GLY A 116 -17.62 -8.98 12.57
N THR A 117 -18.82 -8.53 12.23
CA THR A 117 -19.22 -8.36 10.82
C THR A 117 -19.22 -6.90 10.40
N LYS A 118 -18.81 -5.99 11.29
CA LYS A 118 -18.80 -4.57 10.98
C LYS A 118 -17.45 -4.16 10.43
N VAL A 119 -17.48 -3.35 9.39
CA VAL A 119 -16.26 -2.80 8.81
C VAL A 119 -16.30 -1.28 8.99
N LEU A 120 -15.26 -0.76 9.60
CA LEU A 120 -15.17 0.65 9.94
C LEU A 120 -13.92 1.23 9.29
N GLU A 121 -14.11 2.06 8.28
CA GLU A 121 -12.97 2.71 7.63
C GLU A 121 -12.70 4.05 8.30
N HIS A 122 -11.42 4.28 8.63
CA HIS A 122 -10.96 5.51 9.30
C HIS A 122 -9.79 6.10 8.49
N PRO A 123 -10.06 6.69 7.33
CA PRO A 123 -8.96 7.16 6.48
C PRO A 123 -8.07 8.18 7.18
N ALA A 124 -8.67 9.04 8.00
CA ALA A 124 -7.90 10.09 8.67
C ALA A 124 -6.93 9.53 9.72
N ALA A 125 -7.15 8.31 10.18
CA ALA A 125 -6.28 7.70 11.18
C ALA A 125 -5.10 6.93 10.57
N PHE A 126 -5.05 6.84 9.25
CA PHE A 126 -4.05 5.99 8.59
C PHE A 126 -2.63 6.41 8.92
N ARG A 127 -2.31 7.69 8.71
CA ARG A 127 -0.92 8.12 8.88
C ARG A 127 -0.43 8.02 10.32
N ALA A 128 -1.29 8.34 11.26
CA ALA A 128 -0.94 8.22 12.68
C ALA A 128 -0.72 6.76 13.06
N THR A 129 -1.58 5.87 12.57
CA THR A 129 -1.44 4.44 12.84
C THR A 129 -0.14 3.91 12.23
N LEU A 130 0.13 4.28 10.98
CA LEU A 130 1.34 3.83 10.31
C LEU A 130 2.59 4.31 11.04
N ALA A 131 2.60 5.57 11.47
CA ALA A 131 3.73 6.11 12.20
C ALA A 131 3.97 5.34 13.50
N THR A 132 2.91 4.98 14.19
CA THR A 132 3.03 4.19 15.42
C THR A 132 3.63 2.81 15.12
N LEU A 133 3.19 2.18 14.04
CA LEU A 133 3.68 0.85 13.68
C LEU A 133 5.14 0.86 13.25
N LEU A 134 5.54 1.90 12.52
CA LEU A 134 6.94 2.03 12.12
C LEU A 134 7.83 2.35 13.31
N GLY A 135 7.21 2.75 14.40
CA GLY A 135 7.93 3.02 15.62
C GLY A 135 8.50 4.41 15.64
N ALA A 136 8.26 5.10 16.73
CA ALA A 136 8.95 6.35 16.95
C ALA A 136 10.41 6.03 17.22
N PRO A 137 11.32 6.96 16.92
CA PRO A 137 12.71 6.75 17.27
C PRO A 137 12.83 6.46 18.75
N ARG A 138 13.63 5.49 19.09
CA ARG A 138 13.84 5.19 20.47
C ARG A 138 14.77 6.20 21.06
N PRO A 139 14.49 6.65 22.24
CA PRO A 139 15.40 7.58 22.89
C PRO A 139 16.72 6.94 23.24
#